data_c968ea68aac0d90f65630301747418de
#
_entry.id   c968ea68aac0d90f65630301747418de
#
_cell.length_a   1.000
_cell.length_b   1.000
_cell.length_c   1.000
_cell.angle_alpha   90.00
_cell.angle_beta   90.00
_cell.angle_gamma   90.00
#
_symmetry.space_group_name_H-M   'P 1'
#
loop_
_entity.id
_entity.type
_entity.pdbx_description
1 polymer ?
#
loop_
_entity_poly.entity_id
_entity_poly.type
_entity_poly.pdbx_seq_one_letter_code
_entity_poly.pdbx_strand_id
1 'polypeptide(L)'
;MRRVIFGKVSCGCAMPYGNLDPAHMKLVQWVRFTWELDKLPTLSAALPAHYFLTSANRGDEKELRAVIERSFVQDTSWGDAIHEVNSMLNGWLERTFEPEKSGICLALRHGLRMIGASILVPDPTAGNHLTPGPCVLMEYRNRGLGTALLVESLRQLRAAGLSRAAALTKSNAPVAKFLYPKFNGVVSPGDTPALVA
;
A
#
# COMPACT_ATOMS: atom_id res chain seq x y z
N MET A 1 59.93 -7.62 -50.55
CA MET A 1 58.54 -8.09 -50.19
C MET A 1 58.58 -8.74 -48.78
N ARG A 2 58.13 -8.03 -47.72
CA ARG A 2 58.04 -8.53 -46.35
C ARG A 2 56.56 -8.66 -46.02
N ARG A 3 56.07 -9.88 -45.78
CA ARG A 3 54.70 -10.16 -45.30
C ARG A 3 54.66 -9.87 -43.78
N VAL A 4 53.74 -8.97 -43.37
CA VAL A 4 53.39 -8.71 -41.99
C VAL A 4 52.25 -9.66 -41.62
N ILE A 5 52.46 -10.48 -40.62
CA ILE A 5 51.45 -11.41 -40.07
C ILE A 5 50.76 -10.70 -38.94
N PHE A 6 49.44 -10.41 -39.08
CA PHE A 6 48.61 -9.88 -38.01
C PHE A 6 48.18 -11.01 -37.09
N GLY A 7 48.67 -11.04 -35.85
CA GLY A 7 48.19 -11.92 -34.80
C GLY A 7 46.82 -11.48 -34.31
N LYS A 8 45.83 -12.44 -34.30
CA LYS A 8 44.55 -12.26 -33.63
C LYS A 8 44.75 -12.32 -32.12
N VAL A 9 44.51 -11.20 -31.42
CA VAL A 9 44.36 -11.18 -29.95
C VAL A 9 42.91 -11.48 -29.67
N SER A 10 42.62 -12.70 -29.17
CA SER A 10 41.35 -13.10 -28.63
C SER A 10 41.27 -12.67 -27.16
N CYS A 11 40.57 -11.54 -26.90
CA CYS A 11 40.28 -11.10 -25.58
C CYS A 11 38.96 -11.75 -25.11
N GLY A 12 39.06 -12.95 -24.51
CA GLY A 12 37.95 -13.70 -23.91
C GLY A 12 37.72 -13.21 -22.47
N CYS A 13 37.02 -12.10 -22.30
CA CYS A 13 36.40 -11.77 -21.03
C CYS A 13 35.00 -12.39 -20.97
N ALA A 14 34.92 -13.67 -20.62
CA ALA A 14 33.69 -14.28 -20.19
C ALA A 14 33.39 -13.77 -18.77
N MET A 15 32.45 -12.82 -18.66
CA MET A 15 31.83 -12.50 -17.37
C MET A 15 31.08 -13.74 -16.88
N PRO A 16 31.31 -14.23 -15.67
CA PRO A 16 30.49 -15.31 -15.10
C PRO A 16 29.11 -14.72 -14.78
N TYR A 17 28.16 -14.87 -15.67
CA TYR A 17 26.76 -14.79 -15.29
C TYR A 17 26.50 -15.95 -14.33
N GLY A 18 26.56 -15.65 -13.03
CA GLY A 18 26.15 -16.60 -12.00
C GLY A 18 24.72 -17.06 -12.34
N ASN A 19 24.57 -18.36 -12.51
CA ASN A 19 23.26 -18.99 -12.57
C ASN A 19 22.50 -18.62 -11.31
N LEU A 20 21.60 -17.64 -11.40
CA LEU A 20 20.60 -17.36 -10.37
C LEU A 20 19.69 -18.59 -10.35
N ASP A 21 19.84 -19.41 -9.32
CA ASP A 21 19.02 -20.58 -9.07
C ASP A 21 17.55 -20.14 -8.96
N PRO A 22 16.66 -20.57 -9.88
CA PRO A 22 15.25 -20.18 -9.87
C PRO A 22 14.53 -20.57 -8.57
N ALA A 23 15.08 -21.53 -7.81
CA ALA A 23 14.52 -21.97 -6.53
C ALA A 23 14.57 -20.91 -5.41
N HIS A 24 15.33 -19.81 -5.58
CA HIS A 24 15.45 -18.75 -4.58
C HIS A 24 14.66 -17.48 -4.92
N MET A 25 14.01 -17.40 -6.05
CA MET A 25 13.07 -16.31 -6.33
C MET A 25 11.76 -16.56 -5.55
N LYS A 26 11.69 -16.04 -4.33
CA LYS A 26 10.42 -15.95 -3.60
C LYS A 26 9.54 -14.97 -4.35
N LEU A 27 8.67 -15.50 -5.22
CA LEU A 27 7.62 -14.71 -5.84
C LEU A 27 6.81 -14.06 -4.71
N VAL A 28 6.80 -12.74 -4.69
CA VAL A 28 5.99 -11.99 -3.73
C VAL A 28 4.53 -12.25 -4.07
N GLN A 29 3.84 -12.88 -3.14
CA GLN A 29 2.43 -13.25 -3.29
C GLN A 29 1.54 -12.10 -2.82
N TRP A 30 0.48 -11.87 -3.57
CA TRP A 30 -0.63 -11.05 -3.12
C TRP A 30 -1.46 -11.83 -2.12
N VAL A 31 -1.89 -11.16 -1.05
CA VAL A 31 -2.73 -11.71 0.01
C VAL A 31 -3.90 -10.79 0.28
N ARG A 32 -5.04 -11.40 0.55
CA ARG A 32 -6.27 -10.72 0.95
C ARG A 32 -6.45 -10.90 2.45
N PHE A 33 -6.60 -9.81 3.17
CA PHE A 33 -7.07 -9.81 4.55
C PHE A 33 -8.56 -9.49 4.57
N THR A 34 -9.31 -10.20 5.40
CA THR A 34 -10.75 -9.98 5.60
C THR A 34 -11.02 -9.83 7.08
N TRP A 35 -11.84 -8.84 7.43
CA TRP A 35 -12.30 -8.58 8.80
C TRP A 35 -13.82 -8.69 8.89
N GLU A 36 -14.31 -9.27 9.97
CA GLU A 36 -15.70 -9.14 10.39
C GLU A 36 -15.81 -7.90 11.28
N LEU A 37 -16.48 -6.85 10.80
CA LEU A 37 -16.45 -5.54 11.43
C LEU A 37 -17.18 -5.49 12.77
N ASP A 38 -18.07 -6.45 13.01
CA ASP A 38 -18.75 -6.60 14.30
C ASP A 38 -17.91 -7.31 15.37
N LYS A 39 -16.83 -8.01 14.95
CA LYS A 39 -15.94 -8.78 15.82
C LYS A 39 -14.56 -8.16 15.97
N LEU A 40 -14.42 -6.88 15.65
CA LEU A 40 -13.15 -6.19 15.80
C LEU A 40 -12.74 -6.12 17.28
N PRO A 41 -11.46 -6.34 17.59
CA PRO A 41 -10.97 -6.17 18.96
C PRO A 41 -11.12 -4.70 19.38
N THR A 42 -11.42 -4.49 20.65
CA THR A 42 -11.48 -3.14 21.24
C THR A 42 -10.04 -2.62 21.39
N LEU A 43 -9.49 -2.06 20.33
CA LEU A 43 -8.20 -1.43 20.36
C LEU A 43 -8.39 0.08 20.55
N SER A 44 -7.99 0.58 21.70
CA SER A 44 -7.86 2.02 21.92
C SER A 44 -6.60 2.49 21.18
N ALA A 45 -6.79 3.12 20.05
CA ALA A 45 -5.71 3.77 19.30
C ALA A 45 -5.73 5.26 19.57
N ALA A 46 -5.47 5.63 20.84
CA ALA A 46 -5.29 7.04 21.20
C ALA A 46 -4.10 7.61 20.42
N LEU A 47 -4.36 8.69 19.69
CA LEU A 47 -3.29 9.43 19.01
C LEU A 47 -2.50 10.23 20.04
N PRO A 48 -1.17 10.31 19.94
CA PRO A 48 -0.37 11.24 20.74
C PRO A 48 -0.78 12.69 20.49
N ALA A 49 -0.44 13.58 21.42
CA ALA A 49 -0.69 15.01 21.25
C ALA A 49 -0.14 15.53 19.90
N HIS A 50 -0.86 16.47 19.29
CA HIS A 50 -0.58 17.05 17.97
C HIS A 50 -0.79 16.15 16.75
N TYR A 51 -1.21 14.89 16.95
CA TYR A 51 -1.65 14.02 15.85
C TYR A 51 -3.17 13.93 15.84
N PHE A 52 -3.78 13.98 14.67
CA PHE A 52 -5.22 13.86 14.52
C PHE A 52 -5.59 13.27 13.16
N LEU A 53 -6.76 12.65 13.11
CA LEU A 53 -7.38 12.13 11.91
C LEU A 53 -8.48 13.09 11.46
N THR A 54 -8.52 13.35 10.16
CA THR A 54 -9.56 14.17 9.52
C THR A 54 -10.03 13.49 8.24
N SER A 55 -11.24 13.79 7.81
CA SER A 55 -11.63 13.49 6.42
C SER A 55 -10.88 14.45 5.49
N ALA A 56 -10.28 13.90 4.44
CA ALA A 56 -9.69 14.70 3.39
C ALA A 56 -10.75 15.05 2.32
N ASN A 57 -10.59 16.21 1.73
CA ASN A 57 -11.45 16.70 0.65
C ASN A 57 -10.62 16.94 -0.63
N ARG A 58 -11.30 17.37 -1.71
CA ARG A 58 -10.64 17.64 -3.00
C ARG A 58 -9.51 18.68 -2.93
N GLY A 59 -9.59 19.63 -2.01
CA GLY A 59 -8.53 20.62 -1.78
C GLY A 59 -7.23 20.01 -1.25
N ASP A 60 -7.33 18.85 -0.60
CA ASP A 60 -6.18 18.11 -0.04
C ASP A 60 -5.52 17.17 -1.07
N GLU A 61 -6.07 17.02 -2.29
CA GLU A 61 -5.67 15.98 -3.26
C GLU A 61 -4.17 15.98 -3.55
N LYS A 62 -3.58 17.15 -3.73
CA LYS A 62 -2.14 17.28 -4.01
C LYS A 62 -1.26 16.76 -2.87
N GLU A 63 -1.61 17.13 -1.63
CA GLU A 63 -0.87 16.68 -0.44
C GLU A 63 -1.08 15.19 -0.19
N LEU A 64 -2.32 14.71 -0.37
CA LEU A 64 -2.70 13.32 -0.27
C LEU A 64 -1.92 12.43 -1.23
N ARG A 65 -1.86 12.83 -2.52
CA ARG A 65 -1.07 12.15 -3.54
C ARG A 65 0.39 12.03 -3.13
N ALA A 66 1.01 13.15 -2.76
CA ALA A 66 2.41 13.18 -2.38
C ALA A 66 2.72 12.27 -1.17
N VAL A 67 1.83 12.22 -0.19
CA VAL A 67 1.98 11.36 1.00
C VAL A 67 1.86 9.88 0.63
N ILE A 68 0.88 9.52 -0.20
CA ILE A 68 0.69 8.12 -0.62
C ILE A 68 1.88 7.67 -1.46
N GLU A 69 2.24 8.41 -2.52
CA GLU A 69 3.38 8.08 -3.39
C GLU A 69 4.67 7.90 -2.57
N ARG A 70 4.98 8.87 -1.70
CA ARG A 70 6.17 8.81 -0.85
C ARG A 70 6.17 7.62 0.10
N SER A 71 5.01 7.25 0.65
CA SER A 71 4.88 6.10 1.55
C SER A 71 5.19 4.78 0.84
N PHE A 72 4.82 4.64 -0.44
CA PHE A 72 5.14 3.46 -1.26
C PHE A 72 6.59 3.47 -1.75
N VAL A 73 7.09 4.59 -2.24
CA VAL A 73 8.47 4.73 -2.71
C VAL A 73 9.49 4.42 -1.61
N GLN A 74 9.20 4.82 -0.39
CA GLN A 74 10.07 4.58 0.76
C GLN A 74 9.97 3.14 1.32
N ASP A 75 9.03 2.34 0.83
CA ASP A 75 8.81 0.98 1.29
C ASP A 75 9.35 -0.02 0.26
N THR A 76 10.48 -0.63 0.57
CA THR A 76 11.19 -1.57 -0.32
C THR A 76 10.35 -2.78 -0.74
N SER A 77 9.29 -3.11 0.01
CA SER A 77 8.37 -4.20 -0.37
C SER A 77 7.56 -3.90 -1.63
N TRP A 78 7.52 -2.63 -2.07
CA TRP A 78 6.78 -2.16 -3.23
C TRP A 78 7.66 -1.79 -4.43
N GLY A 79 8.99 -1.93 -4.31
CA GLY A 79 9.93 -1.47 -5.34
C GLY A 79 9.67 -2.04 -6.74
N ASP A 80 9.20 -3.28 -6.82
CA ASP A 80 8.84 -3.97 -8.07
C ASP A 80 7.45 -3.61 -8.62
N ALA A 81 6.60 -2.95 -7.82
CA ALA A 81 5.21 -2.60 -8.17
C ALA A 81 4.91 -1.09 -8.06
N ILE A 82 5.95 -0.25 -7.99
CA ILE A 82 5.74 1.19 -7.80
C ILE A 82 5.03 1.85 -8.99
N HIS A 83 5.28 1.36 -10.20
CA HIS A 83 4.63 1.86 -11.41
C HIS A 83 3.13 1.55 -11.41
N GLU A 84 2.77 0.32 -11.00
CA GLU A 84 1.38 -0.11 -10.87
C GLU A 84 0.66 0.71 -9.79
N VAL A 85 1.29 0.95 -8.65
CA VAL A 85 0.74 1.80 -7.59
C VAL A 85 0.46 3.20 -8.09
N ASN A 86 1.41 3.82 -8.79
CA ASN A 86 1.26 5.17 -9.34
C ASN A 86 0.15 5.24 -10.40
N SER A 87 0.04 4.21 -11.24
CA SER A 87 -1.04 4.11 -12.22
C SER A 87 -2.42 4.01 -11.54
N MET A 88 -2.54 3.15 -10.51
CA MET A 88 -3.78 2.98 -9.76
C MET A 88 -4.16 4.22 -8.92
N LEU A 89 -3.19 4.99 -8.47
CA LEU A 89 -3.42 6.13 -7.57
C LEU A 89 -4.32 7.20 -8.21
N ASN A 90 -4.17 7.46 -9.50
CA ASN A 90 -5.04 8.38 -10.23
C ASN A 90 -6.50 7.93 -10.13
N GLY A 91 -6.77 6.68 -10.48
CA GLY A 91 -8.12 6.13 -10.41
C GLY A 91 -8.69 6.04 -8.99
N TRP A 92 -7.86 5.86 -7.97
CA TRP A 92 -8.31 5.89 -6.57
C TRP A 92 -8.75 7.29 -6.16
N LEU A 93 -7.94 8.32 -6.46
CA LEU A 93 -8.25 9.70 -6.11
C LEU A 93 -9.45 10.24 -6.88
N GLU A 94 -9.52 9.98 -8.19
CA GLU A 94 -10.67 10.36 -9.01
C GLU A 94 -11.96 9.78 -8.45
N ARG A 95 -12.01 8.46 -8.20
CA ARG A 95 -13.20 7.81 -7.62
C ARG A 95 -13.56 8.34 -6.24
N THR A 96 -12.57 8.69 -5.42
CA THR A 96 -12.82 9.19 -4.05
C THR A 96 -13.48 10.56 -4.07
N PHE A 97 -13.12 11.42 -5.01
CA PHE A 97 -13.61 12.80 -5.06
C PHE A 97 -14.68 13.04 -6.12
N GLU A 98 -15.15 12.00 -6.79
CA GLU A 98 -16.33 12.11 -7.65
C GLU A 98 -17.62 12.27 -6.84
N PRO A 99 -18.51 13.22 -7.20
CA PRO A 99 -19.72 13.52 -6.42
C PRO A 99 -20.67 12.33 -6.25
N GLU A 100 -20.69 11.41 -7.22
CA GLU A 100 -21.58 10.26 -7.24
C GLU A 100 -21.00 9.01 -6.56
N LYS A 101 -19.73 9.05 -6.18
CA LYS A 101 -19.06 7.93 -5.54
C LYS A 101 -18.72 8.28 -4.09
N SER A 102 -19.22 7.46 -3.19
CA SER A 102 -19.10 7.65 -1.74
C SER A 102 -17.73 7.25 -1.17
N GLY A 103 -16.64 7.49 -1.89
CA GLY A 103 -15.29 7.21 -1.37
C GLY A 103 -15.03 8.02 -0.09
N ILE A 104 -14.38 7.40 0.89
CA ILE A 104 -13.97 8.05 2.13
C ILE A 104 -12.47 8.17 2.12
N CYS A 105 -11.94 9.35 2.34
CA CYS A 105 -10.51 9.56 2.46
C CYS A 105 -10.17 10.06 3.86
N LEU A 106 -9.30 9.33 4.57
CA LEU A 106 -8.77 9.70 5.86
C LEU A 106 -7.37 10.27 5.71
N ALA A 107 -7.16 11.45 6.28
CA ALA A 107 -5.87 12.09 6.42
C ALA A 107 -5.40 12.04 7.87
N LEU A 108 -4.18 11.52 8.08
CA LEU A 108 -3.48 11.60 9.36
C LEU A 108 -2.54 12.80 9.32
N ARG A 109 -2.71 13.70 10.26
CA ARG A 109 -1.95 14.97 10.32
C ARG A 109 -1.13 15.08 11.60
N HIS A 110 0.02 15.74 11.47
CA HIS A 110 0.83 16.25 12.59
C HIS A 110 0.89 17.77 12.47
N GLY A 111 0.15 18.47 13.31
CA GLY A 111 -0.13 19.88 13.10
C GLY A 111 -0.83 20.10 11.75
N LEU A 112 -0.34 21.00 10.94
CA LEU A 112 -0.90 21.29 9.61
C LEU A 112 -0.47 20.29 8.52
N ARG A 113 0.59 19.50 8.76
CA ARG A 113 1.18 18.62 7.75
C ARG A 113 0.47 17.28 7.70
N MET A 114 0.07 16.85 6.52
CA MET A 114 -0.38 15.47 6.29
C MET A 114 0.83 14.52 6.31
N ILE A 115 0.74 13.44 7.07
CA ILE A 115 1.81 12.46 7.28
C ILE A 115 1.38 11.01 7.01
N GLY A 116 0.11 10.82 6.76
CA GLY A 116 -0.46 9.53 6.41
C GLY A 116 -1.84 9.67 5.82
N ALA A 117 -2.29 8.62 5.16
CA ALA A 117 -3.59 8.57 4.51
C ALA A 117 -4.11 7.15 4.38
N SER A 118 -5.43 7.02 4.23
CA SER A 118 -6.11 5.79 3.82
C SER A 118 -7.34 6.15 2.99
N ILE A 119 -7.53 5.45 1.87
CA ILE A 119 -8.70 5.61 1.01
C ILE A 119 -9.59 4.38 1.17
N LEU A 120 -10.88 4.63 1.41
CA LEU A 120 -11.87 3.61 1.70
C LEU A 120 -12.93 3.58 0.61
N VAL A 121 -13.33 2.37 0.22
CA VAL A 121 -14.42 2.11 -0.71
C VAL A 121 -15.56 1.44 0.08
N PRO A 122 -16.60 2.18 0.48
CA PRO A 122 -17.71 1.65 1.29
C PRO A 122 -18.77 0.96 0.42
N ASP A 123 -18.33 0.14 -0.55
CA ASP A 123 -19.18 -0.66 -1.42
C ASP A 123 -19.13 -2.12 -0.95
N PRO A 124 -20.24 -2.72 -0.50
CA PRO A 124 -20.29 -4.10 -0.05
C PRO A 124 -19.84 -5.13 -1.08
N THR A 125 -19.89 -4.78 -2.37
CA THR A 125 -19.48 -5.65 -3.48
C THR A 125 -18.00 -5.53 -3.82
N ALA A 126 -17.31 -4.53 -3.24
CA ALA A 126 -15.89 -4.32 -3.52
C ALA A 126 -15.03 -5.47 -2.97
N GLY A 127 -14.15 -5.99 -3.81
CA GLY A 127 -13.15 -6.98 -3.41
C GLY A 127 -12.01 -6.41 -2.57
N ASN A 128 -11.86 -5.09 -2.52
CA ASN A 128 -10.86 -4.37 -1.76
C ASN A 128 -11.43 -3.02 -1.28
N HIS A 129 -11.59 -2.89 0.04
CA HIS A 129 -12.18 -1.72 0.68
C HIS A 129 -11.13 -0.70 1.14
N LEU A 130 -9.85 -1.05 1.12
CA LEU A 130 -8.73 -0.20 1.54
C LEU A 130 -7.79 0.01 0.35
N THR A 131 -8.02 1.07 -0.44
CA THR A 131 -7.33 1.34 -1.73
C THR A 131 -6.78 2.76 -1.85
N PRO A 132 -5.59 3.07 -1.33
CA PRO A 132 -4.73 2.20 -0.53
C PRO A 132 -5.16 2.14 0.93
N GLY A 133 -4.70 1.06 1.61
CA GLY A 133 -4.78 0.94 3.06
C GLY A 133 -3.90 1.97 3.78
N PRO A 134 -3.70 1.82 5.11
CA PRO A 134 -2.96 2.80 5.89
C PRO A 134 -1.55 3.06 5.36
N CYS A 135 -1.34 4.23 4.78
CA CYS A 135 -0.06 4.77 4.36
C CYS A 135 0.44 5.75 5.43
N VAL A 136 1.67 5.56 5.92
CA VAL A 136 2.30 6.48 6.87
C VAL A 136 3.73 6.72 6.40
N LEU A 137 4.15 7.99 6.34
CA LEU A 137 5.50 8.37 5.97
C LEU A 137 6.53 7.68 6.88
N MET A 138 7.67 7.26 6.32
CA MET A 138 8.69 6.44 6.99
C MET A 138 9.11 7.04 8.33
N GLU A 139 9.37 8.34 8.37
CA GLU A 139 9.83 9.07 9.55
C GLU A 139 8.82 9.12 10.70
N TYR A 140 7.56 8.76 10.43
CA TYR A 140 6.48 8.71 11.42
C TYR A 140 6.03 7.28 11.78
N ARG A 141 6.62 6.26 11.17
CA ARG A 141 6.29 4.85 11.46
C ARG A 141 6.71 4.44 12.88
N ASN A 142 6.23 3.29 13.33
CA ASN A 142 6.53 2.70 14.65
C ASN A 142 6.07 3.51 15.88
N ARG A 143 5.08 4.42 15.69
CA ARG A 143 4.48 5.26 16.75
C ARG A 143 3.00 4.95 17.00
N GLY A 144 2.52 3.79 16.55
CA GLY A 144 1.09 3.44 16.64
C GLY A 144 0.17 4.13 15.63
N LEU A 145 0.68 5.07 14.83
CA LEU A 145 -0.11 5.90 13.92
C LEU A 145 -0.82 5.09 12.83
N GLY A 146 -0.16 4.08 12.26
CA GLY A 146 -0.80 3.16 11.30
C GLY A 146 -1.91 2.34 11.95
N THR A 147 -1.76 1.99 13.23
CA THR A 147 -2.82 1.30 14.00
C THR A 147 -4.03 2.21 14.16
N ALA A 148 -3.84 3.47 14.57
CA ALA A 148 -4.93 4.44 14.71
C ALA A 148 -5.65 4.68 13.38
N LEU A 149 -4.90 4.81 12.29
CA LEU A 149 -5.46 5.01 10.96
C LEU A 149 -6.29 3.79 10.51
N LEU A 150 -5.82 2.55 10.77
CA LEU A 150 -6.58 1.35 10.46
C LEU A 150 -7.84 1.21 11.33
N VAL A 151 -7.76 1.48 12.64
CA VAL A 151 -8.94 1.48 13.53
C VAL A 151 -10.02 2.39 12.96
N GLU A 152 -9.65 3.62 12.64
CA GLU A 152 -10.60 4.59 12.10
C GLU A 152 -11.13 4.17 10.72
N SER A 153 -10.27 3.59 9.86
CA SER A 153 -10.69 3.06 8.55
C SER A 153 -11.76 1.99 8.69
N LEU A 154 -11.54 1.00 9.55
CA LEU A 154 -12.51 -0.09 9.77
C LEU A 154 -13.78 0.42 10.45
N ARG A 155 -13.66 1.40 11.37
CA ARG A 155 -14.81 2.07 12.00
C ARG A 155 -15.68 2.80 10.99
N GLN A 156 -15.06 3.53 10.05
CA GLN A 156 -15.79 4.26 8.99
C GLN A 156 -16.51 3.30 8.04
N LEU A 157 -15.86 2.20 7.65
CA LEU A 157 -16.50 1.18 6.80
C LEU A 157 -17.71 0.54 7.52
N ARG A 158 -17.58 0.25 8.82
CA ARG A 158 -18.71 -0.22 9.62
C ARG A 158 -19.83 0.82 9.73
N ALA A 159 -19.50 2.07 9.96
CA ALA A 159 -20.47 3.17 10.03
C ALA A 159 -21.19 3.38 8.68
N ALA A 160 -20.54 3.07 7.56
CA ALA A 160 -21.14 3.04 6.24
C ALA A 160 -22.04 1.80 5.98
N GLY A 161 -22.22 0.94 6.98
CA GLY A 161 -23.14 -0.21 6.90
C GLY A 161 -22.51 -1.52 6.46
N LEU A 162 -21.18 -1.61 6.31
CA LEU A 162 -20.52 -2.86 5.96
C LEU A 162 -20.43 -3.78 7.19
N SER A 163 -20.75 -5.06 7.01
CA SER A 163 -20.49 -6.11 8.00
C SER A 163 -19.10 -6.72 7.88
N ARG A 164 -18.49 -6.61 6.69
CA ARG A 164 -17.17 -7.16 6.37
C ARG A 164 -16.34 -6.13 5.60
N ALA A 165 -15.03 -6.16 5.81
CA ALA A 165 -14.08 -5.39 5.02
C ALA A 165 -12.96 -6.30 4.50
N ALA A 166 -12.39 -5.95 3.37
CA ALA A 166 -11.24 -6.65 2.80
C ALA A 166 -10.16 -5.65 2.38
N ALA A 167 -8.90 -6.08 2.46
CA ALA A 167 -7.76 -5.36 1.92
C ALA A 167 -6.84 -6.31 1.16
N LEU A 168 -6.37 -5.87 0.01
CA LEU A 168 -5.42 -6.59 -0.81
C LEU A 168 -4.04 -5.95 -0.67
N THR A 169 -3.02 -6.75 -0.40
CA THR A 169 -1.64 -6.26 -0.23
C THR A 169 -0.63 -7.36 -0.54
N LYS A 170 0.65 -6.99 -0.62
CA LYS A 170 1.73 -7.97 -0.75
C LYS A 170 2.02 -8.65 0.58
N SER A 171 2.29 -9.97 0.55
CA SER A 171 2.57 -10.77 1.74
C SER A 171 3.82 -10.31 2.50
N ASN A 172 4.78 -9.68 1.82
CA ASN A 172 6.00 -9.14 2.41
C ASN A 172 5.85 -7.70 2.95
N ALA A 173 4.73 -7.02 2.66
CA ALA A 173 4.50 -5.65 3.13
C ALA A 173 4.38 -5.56 4.65
N PRO A 174 4.88 -4.48 5.28
CA PRO A 174 4.79 -4.28 6.73
C PRO A 174 3.37 -4.34 7.29
N VAL A 175 2.39 -3.85 6.53
CA VAL A 175 0.98 -3.90 6.93
C VAL A 175 0.47 -5.35 7.04
N ALA A 176 0.85 -6.23 6.12
CA ALA A 176 0.49 -7.65 6.14
C ALA A 176 1.12 -8.39 7.32
N LYS A 177 2.37 -8.06 7.64
CA LYS A 177 3.13 -8.76 8.70
C LYS A 177 2.78 -8.27 10.10
N PHE A 178 2.58 -6.97 10.27
CA PHE A 178 2.59 -6.36 11.60
C PHE A 178 1.33 -5.58 11.97
N LEU A 179 0.51 -5.21 11.00
CA LEU A 179 -0.66 -4.38 11.26
C LEU A 179 -1.98 -5.16 11.16
N TYR A 180 -2.27 -5.71 10.00
CA TYR A 180 -3.55 -6.38 9.72
C TYR A 180 -3.86 -7.57 10.65
N PRO A 181 -2.89 -8.42 11.04
CA PRO A 181 -3.13 -9.52 11.97
C PRO A 181 -3.57 -9.07 13.37
N LYS A 182 -3.19 -7.86 13.81
CA LYS A 182 -3.59 -7.33 15.14
C LYS A 182 -5.09 -7.11 15.27
N PHE A 183 -5.80 -7.05 14.15
CA PHE A 183 -7.25 -6.83 14.11
C PHE A 183 -8.03 -8.10 13.79
N ASN A 184 -7.46 -9.28 14.03
CA ASN A 184 -8.06 -10.56 13.68
C ASN A 184 -8.35 -10.69 12.17
N GLY A 185 -7.56 -10.03 11.34
CA GLY A 185 -7.67 -10.17 9.88
C GLY A 185 -7.36 -11.59 9.44
N VAL A 186 -8.32 -12.23 8.79
CA VAL A 186 -8.15 -13.57 8.21
C VAL A 186 -7.47 -13.41 6.85
N VAL A 187 -6.34 -14.11 6.70
CA VAL A 187 -5.55 -14.06 5.46
C VAL A 187 -5.96 -15.19 4.51
N SER A 188 -6.07 -14.88 3.24
CA SER A 188 -6.25 -15.82 2.13
C SER A 188 -5.37 -15.42 0.94
N PRO A 189 -5.09 -16.34 0.00
CA PRO A 189 -4.47 -15.97 -1.26
C PRO A 189 -5.27 -14.84 -1.93
N GLY A 190 -4.57 -13.86 -2.46
CA GLY A 190 -5.15 -12.74 -3.18
C GLY A 190 -4.76 -12.80 -4.65
N ASP A 191 -5.67 -12.44 -5.52
CA ASP A 191 -5.36 -12.25 -6.92
C ASP A 191 -4.58 -10.94 -7.10
N THR A 192 -3.65 -10.92 -8.06
CA THR A 192 -2.99 -9.67 -8.46
C THR A 192 -4.07 -8.66 -8.86
N PRO A 193 -4.03 -7.41 -8.35
CA PRO A 193 -5.01 -6.42 -8.76
C PRO A 193 -5.02 -6.31 -10.28
N ALA A 194 -6.18 -6.52 -10.90
CA ALA A 194 -6.32 -6.23 -12.31
C ALA A 194 -6.07 -4.73 -12.50
N LEU A 195 -5.08 -4.39 -13.31
CA LEU A 195 -4.93 -3.03 -13.81
C LEU A 195 -6.18 -2.75 -14.64
N VAL A 196 -7.10 -1.99 -14.09
CA VAL A 196 -8.25 -1.50 -14.85
C VAL A 196 -7.67 -0.49 -15.84
N ALA A 197 -7.63 -0.93 -17.10
CA ALA A 197 -7.23 -0.10 -18.23
C ALA A 197 -8.22 1.04 -18.44
#